data_d31c753ddc80567889458c19e87eca5e
#
_entry.id   d31c753ddc80567889458c19e87eca5e
#
_cell.length_a   1.000
_cell.length_b   1.000
_cell.length_c   1.000
_cell.angle_alpha   90.00
_cell.angle_beta   90.00
_cell.angle_gamma   90.00
#
_symmetry.space_group_name_H-M   'P 1'
#
loop_
_entity.id
_entity.type
_entity.pdbx_description
1 polymer ?
#
loop_
_entity_poly.entity_id
_entity_poly.type
_entity_poly.pdbx_seq_one_letter_code
_entity_poly.pdbx_strand_id
1 'polypeptide(L)'
;MRWYGPNDGVSLRDIRQAGCTGVVTALHQIPVGDVWSQEEIAARRKQIETAGMTWTVIESLPVHDSIKKGDASRDELIKKYQQSIRNVAKEGLKVVTYNFMPVLDWLRTDLEYPMPDGSLALRFERAAFIAFDVFQLRRPQAANDYTPEELLAADAWFDSASENQREKLRFSCMQGLPGSTKMFTREEVLEALTEYGDMTAETLRENLIYFLNAVCPVAEEEGVVMAVHPDDPPMPVLGLPRIVSTANDLRELIKGCPSPANGLCFCTGSLGASLSNDVPAMLQEFMDRVYFLHLRNTARDAQGNFFEADHLEGDTDMASVMKILVKENRSIPMRPDHGHLMMDDLTKSGLYPGYGAIGRLRGLAELRGLEAGIRAMI
;
A
#
# COMPACT_ATOMS: atom_id res chain seq x y z
N MET A 1 9.35 9.09 6.70
CA MET A 1 7.98 9.50 6.30
C MET A 1 7.89 9.51 4.79
N ARG A 2 6.74 9.19 4.20
CA ARG A 2 6.56 9.20 2.73
C ARG A 2 6.48 10.61 2.17
N TRP A 3 7.07 10.81 1.00
CA TRP A 3 7.06 12.03 0.21
C TRP A 3 6.84 11.70 -1.28
N TYR A 4 5.87 12.35 -1.91
CA TYR A 4 5.49 12.09 -3.30
C TYR A 4 6.27 12.91 -4.33
N GLY A 5 7.30 13.62 -3.91
CA GLY A 5 8.13 14.42 -4.80
C GLY A 5 7.82 15.91 -4.75
N PRO A 6 8.41 16.71 -5.66
CA PRO A 6 8.36 18.16 -5.60
C PRO A 6 6.95 18.79 -5.61
N ASN A 7 5.97 18.05 -6.13
CA ASN A 7 4.57 18.50 -6.22
C ASN A 7 3.71 18.06 -5.03
N ASP A 8 4.30 17.38 -4.03
CA ASP A 8 3.60 16.97 -2.81
C ASP A 8 3.21 18.20 -1.98
N GLY A 9 1.96 18.25 -1.54
CA GLY A 9 1.49 19.28 -0.61
C GLY A 9 2.22 19.26 0.74
N VAL A 10 2.86 18.13 1.10
CA VAL A 10 3.74 18.01 2.28
C VAL A 10 5.19 18.14 1.84
N SER A 11 5.85 19.19 2.28
CA SER A 11 7.24 19.47 1.90
C SER A 11 8.25 18.62 2.70
N LEU A 12 9.47 18.49 2.16
CA LEU A 12 10.60 17.91 2.90
C LEU A 12 10.88 18.67 4.21
N ARG A 13 10.60 19.97 4.26
CA ARG A 13 10.72 20.76 5.49
C ARG A 13 9.72 20.32 6.55
N ASP A 14 8.48 20.05 6.17
CA ASP A 14 7.42 19.55 7.09
C ASP A 14 7.83 18.20 7.67
N ILE A 15 8.31 17.29 6.79
CA ILE A 15 8.81 15.96 7.19
C ILE A 15 9.97 16.06 8.19
N ARG A 16 10.90 16.98 7.95
CA ARG A 16 12.02 17.23 8.87
C ARG A 16 11.56 17.81 10.19
N GLN A 17 10.61 18.76 10.17
CA GLN A 17 10.04 19.35 11.40
C GLN A 17 9.25 18.31 12.22
N ALA A 18 8.65 17.32 11.59
CA ALA A 18 8.07 16.16 12.27
C ALA A 18 9.14 15.27 12.96
N GLY A 19 10.43 15.59 12.82
CA GLY A 19 11.54 14.86 13.42
C GLY A 19 11.93 13.61 12.65
N CYS A 20 11.51 13.45 11.39
CA CYS A 20 11.95 12.34 10.57
C CYS A 20 13.36 12.56 10.02
N THR A 21 14.15 11.49 9.99
CA THR A 21 15.48 11.47 9.39
C THR A 21 15.51 10.76 8.05
N GLY A 22 14.57 9.82 7.85
CA GLY A 22 14.40 9.04 6.64
C GLY A 22 13.20 9.48 5.81
N VAL A 23 13.39 9.53 4.51
CA VAL A 23 12.36 9.78 3.50
C VAL A 23 12.11 8.50 2.72
N VAL A 24 10.85 8.22 2.48
CA VAL A 24 10.37 7.12 1.64
C VAL A 24 9.72 7.73 0.42
N THR A 25 10.19 7.39 -0.77
CA THR A 25 9.66 7.98 -2.03
C THR A 25 9.96 7.10 -3.24
N ALA A 26 9.46 7.50 -4.40
CA ALA A 26 9.67 6.86 -5.70
C ALA A 26 9.87 7.89 -6.81
N LEU A 27 10.20 7.42 -8.01
CA LEU A 27 10.29 8.25 -9.22
C LEU A 27 8.97 8.16 -10.00
N HIS A 28 7.91 8.80 -9.47
CA HIS A 28 6.55 8.71 -10.01
C HIS A 28 6.41 9.27 -11.44
N GLN A 29 7.40 10.06 -11.91
CA GLN A 29 7.42 10.61 -13.26
C GLN A 29 7.88 9.60 -14.32
N ILE A 30 8.48 8.47 -13.92
CA ILE A 30 8.94 7.44 -14.87
C ILE A 30 7.79 6.48 -15.15
N PRO A 31 7.46 6.21 -16.43
CA PRO A 31 6.42 5.26 -16.78
C PRO A 31 6.67 3.85 -16.22
N VAL A 32 5.58 3.15 -15.85
CA VAL A 32 5.66 1.78 -15.36
C VAL A 32 6.27 0.87 -16.43
N GLY A 33 7.26 0.08 -16.05
CA GLY A 33 7.98 -0.81 -16.96
C GLY A 33 9.24 -0.20 -17.60
N ASP A 34 9.49 1.09 -17.42
CA ASP A 34 10.73 1.71 -17.87
C ASP A 34 11.84 1.61 -16.81
N VAL A 35 13.08 1.64 -17.30
CA VAL A 35 14.26 1.60 -16.42
C VAL A 35 14.41 2.92 -15.69
N TRP A 36 14.58 2.86 -14.37
CA TRP A 36 15.01 4.00 -13.59
C TRP A 36 16.50 4.24 -13.82
N SER A 37 16.83 5.36 -14.43
CA SER A 37 18.23 5.72 -14.69
C SER A 37 18.94 6.13 -13.38
N GLN A 38 20.25 5.95 -13.36
CA GLN A 38 21.06 6.35 -12.20
C GLN A 38 20.99 7.86 -11.98
N GLU A 39 20.93 8.66 -13.04
CA GLU A 39 20.83 10.11 -12.99
C GLU A 39 19.53 10.57 -12.29
N GLU A 40 18.39 9.96 -12.63
CA GLU A 40 17.10 10.28 -12.01
C GLU A 40 17.08 9.91 -10.53
N ILE A 41 17.64 8.75 -10.18
CA ILE A 41 17.76 8.30 -8.79
C ILE A 41 18.66 9.26 -8.01
N ALA A 42 19.84 9.59 -8.53
CA ALA A 42 20.79 10.52 -7.92
C ALA A 42 20.20 11.92 -7.72
N ALA A 43 19.44 12.40 -8.71
CA ALA A 43 18.76 13.70 -8.62
C ALA A 43 17.74 13.73 -7.47
N ARG A 44 16.92 12.70 -7.35
CA ARG A 44 15.95 12.56 -6.26
C ARG A 44 16.64 12.44 -4.90
N ARG A 45 17.70 11.62 -4.80
CA ARG A 45 18.50 11.48 -3.59
C ARG A 45 19.09 12.82 -3.15
N LYS A 46 19.68 13.58 -4.08
CA LYS A 46 20.25 14.90 -3.80
C LYS A 46 19.22 15.90 -3.24
N GLN A 47 17.99 15.88 -3.74
CA GLN A 47 16.90 16.73 -3.21
C GLN A 47 16.67 16.44 -1.72
N ILE A 48 16.62 15.17 -1.34
CA ILE A 48 16.37 14.72 0.03
C ILE A 48 17.58 15.05 0.93
N GLU A 49 18.79 14.79 0.48
CA GLU A 49 20.04 15.09 1.20
C GLU A 49 20.21 16.59 1.41
N THR A 50 19.86 17.42 0.44
CA THR A 50 19.88 18.90 0.57
C THR A 50 18.92 19.37 1.66
N ALA A 51 17.83 18.66 1.92
CA ALA A 51 16.92 18.91 3.04
C ALA A 51 17.43 18.35 4.38
N GLY A 52 18.63 17.75 4.42
CA GLY A 52 19.27 17.18 5.61
C GLY A 52 18.66 15.84 6.06
N MET A 53 18.16 15.05 5.13
CA MET A 53 17.56 13.72 5.37
C MET A 53 18.18 12.68 4.44
N THR A 54 17.82 11.41 4.65
CA THR A 54 18.28 10.29 3.83
C THR A 54 17.11 9.64 3.11
N TRP A 55 17.27 9.30 1.84
CA TRP A 55 16.33 8.41 1.17
C TRP A 55 16.55 6.97 1.65
N THR A 56 15.61 6.42 2.39
CA THR A 56 15.79 5.13 3.08
C THR A 56 15.13 3.96 2.37
N VAL A 57 13.98 4.18 1.75
CA VAL A 57 13.18 3.13 1.10
C VAL A 57 12.61 3.67 -0.21
N ILE A 58 12.70 2.86 -1.26
CA ILE A 58 11.96 3.09 -2.49
C ILE A 58 10.54 2.54 -2.32
N GLU A 59 9.54 3.41 -2.41
CA GLU A 59 8.15 3.01 -2.31
C GLU A 59 7.32 3.73 -3.37
N SER A 60 7.05 3.02 -4.46
CA SER A 60 7.47 1.68 -4.88
C SER A 60 8.21 1.73 -6.22
N LEU A 61 8.98 0.69 -6.54
CA LEU A 61 9.36 0.39 -7.93
C LEU A 61 8.19 -0.42 -8.51
N PRO A 62 7.40 0.15 -9.44
CA PRO A 62 6.16 -0.48 -9.87
C PRO A 62 6.42 -1.71 -10.76
N VAL A 63 5.59 -2.74 -10.59
CA VAL A 63 5.60 -3.94 -11.43
C VAL A 63 4.57 -3.78 -12.54
N HIS A 64 4.99 -3.92 -13.79
CA HIS A 64 4.12 -3.78 -14.95
C HIS A 64 3.07 -4.90 -15.02
N ASP A 65 1.85 -4.60 -15.44
CA ASP A 65 0.76 -5.57 -15.49
C ASP A 65 1.03 -6.78 -16.38
N SER A 66 1.82 -6.63 -17.46
CA SER A 66 2.25 -7.78 -18.27
C SER A 66 3.08 -8.81 -17.48
N ILE A 67 3.80 -8.39 -16.44
CA ILE A 67 4.49 -9.32 -15.53
C ILE A 67 3.46 -10.02 -14.65
N LYS A 68 2.49 -9.28 -14.10
CA LYS A 68 1.43 -9.83 -13.26
C LYS A 68 0.54 -10.82 -14.03
N LYS A 69 0.24 -10.51 -15.30
CA LYS A 69 -0.53 -11.39 -16.21
C LYS A 69 0.25 -12.58 -16.76
N GLY A 70 1.58 -12.53 -16.75
CA GLY A 70 2.42 -13.54 -17.38
C GLY A 70 2.48 -13.44 -18.90
N ASP A 71 2.31 -12.25 -19.47
CA ASP A 71 2.29 -12.00 -20.91
C ASP A 71 3.65 -12.27 -21.59
N ALA A 72 3.66 -12.38 -22.90
CA ALA A 72 4.85 -12.64 -23.69
C ALA A 72 5.98 -11.61 -23.50
N SER A 73 5.63 -10.36 -23.14
CA SER A 73 6.58 -9.28 -22.87
C SER A 73 7.20 -9.29 -21.47
N ARG A 74 6.73 -10.19 -20.58
CA ARG A 74 7.13 -10.20 -19.15
C ARG A 74 8.64 -10.28 -18.95
N ASP A 75 9.34 -11.10 -19.75
CA ASP A 75 10.78 -11.32 -19.56
C ASP A 75 11.62 -10.09 -19.90
N GLU A 76 11.21 -9.34 -20.94
CA GLU A 76 11.83 -8.06 -21.28
C GLU A 76 11.60 -7.01 -20.17
N LEU A 77 10.40 -6.94 -19.63
CA LEU A 77 10.06 -6.03 -18.53
C LEU A 77 10.79 -6.41 -17.24
N ILE A 78 10.95 -7.71 -16.95
CA ILE A 78 11.76 -8.22 -15.84
C ILE A 78 13.24 -7.80 -15.98
N LYS A 79 13.82 -7.87 -17.19
CA LYS A 79 15.19 -7.37 -17.42
C LYS A 79 15.32 -5.87 -17.16
N LYS A 80 14.35 -5.06 -17.57
CA LYS A 80 14.30 -3.63 -17.24
C LYS A 80 14.19 -3.40 -15.74
N TYR A 81 13.40 -4.20 -15.04
CA TYR A 81 13.25 -4.16 -13.58
C TYR A 81 14.58 -4.50 -12.89
N GLN A 82 15.26 -5.56 -13.31
CA GLN A 82 16.59 -5.94 -12.84
C GLN A 82 17.62 -4.81 -13.07
N GLN A 83 17.57 -4.12 -14.22
CA GLN A 83 18.44 -2.98 -14.46
C GLN A 83 18.15 -1.82 -13.50
N SER A 84 16.88 -1.58 -13.19
CA SER A 84 16.49 -0.58 -12.17
C SER A 84 17.01 -0.94 -10.79
N ILE A 85 16.99 -2.22 -10.38
CA ILE A 85 17.58 -2.70 -9.11
C ILE A 85 19.08 -2.39 -9.08
N ARG A 86 19.82 -2.68 -10.14
CA ARG A 86 21.26 -2.38 -10.22
C ARG A 86 21.55 -0.88 -10.09
N ASN A 87 20.74 -0.05 -10.75
CA ASN A 87 20.89 1.40 -10.66
C ASN A 87 20.58 1.94 -9.26
N VAL A 88 19.54 1.40 -8.62
CA VAL A 88 19.16 1.69 -7.24
C VAL A 88 20.30 1.36 -6.25
N ALA A 89 20.89 0.18 -6.42
CA ALA A 89 22.00 -0.28 -5.59
C ALA A 89 23.24 0.62 -5.69
N LYS A 90 23.60 1.05 -6.92
CA LYS A 90 24.70 1.98 -7.17
C LYS A 90 24.53 3.31 -6.45
N GLU A 91 23.28 3.75 -6.25
CA GLU A 91 22.96 4.95 -5.49
C GLU A 91 22.85 4.69 -3.98
N GLY A 92 23.23 3.50 -3.50
CA GLY A 92 23.29 3.13 -2.08
C GLY A 92 21.95 2.81 -1.44
N LEU A 93 20.88 2.71 -2.22
CA LEU A 93 19.54 2.35 -1.74
C LEU A 93 19.44 0.82 -1.60
N LYS A 94 18.88 0.34 -0.50
CA LYS A 94 18.90 -1.07 -0.12
C LYS A 94 17.54 -1.72 0.01
N VAL A 95 16.46 -0.94 0.12
CA VAL A 95 15.10 -1.46 0.31
C VAL A 95 14.21 -0.95 -0.81
N VAL A 96 13.64 -1.89 -1.56
CA VAL A 96 12.71 -1.63 -2.66
C VAL A 96 11.37 -2.28 -2.32
N THR A 97 10.31 -1.48 -2.18
CA THR A 97 8.96 -2.02 -2.09
C THR A 97 8.33 -2.12 -3.47
N TYR A 98 7.39 -3.04 -3.60
CA TYR A 98 6.59 -3.22 -4.80
C TYR A 98 5.20 -3.75 -4.43
N ASN A 99 4.24 -3.55 -5.34
CA ASN A 99 2.89 -4.11 -5.27
C ASN A 99 2.71 -5.15 -6.39
N PHE A 100 1.88 -6.17 -6.12
CA PHE A 100 1.55 -7.17 -7.13
C PHE A 100 0.03 -7.36 -7.28
N MET A 101 -0.72 -6.33 -6.94
CA MET A 101 -2.17 -6.28 -7.06
C MET A 101 -2.59 -6.04 -8.51
N PRO A 102 -3.56 -6.79 -9.06
CA PRO A 102 -4.09 -6.54 -10.40
C PRO A 102 -4.89 -5.24 -10.47
N VAL A 103 -4.71 -4.46 -11.52
CA VAL A 103 -5.41 -3.24 -11.93
C VAL A 103 -5.35 -2.10 -10.91
N LEU A 104 -5.89 -2.31 -9.70
CA LEU A 104 -5.92 -1.31 -8.63
C LEU A 104 -5.04 -1.76 -7.46
N ASP A 105 -3.96 -1.06 -7.21
CA ASP A 105 -3.02 -1.36 -6.12
C ASP A 105 -3.51 -0.87 -4.74
N TRP A 106 -4.57 -0.10 -4.71
CA TRP A 106 -5.17 0.44 -3.48
C TRP A 106 -6.61 0.86 -3.78
N LEU A 107 -7.53 0.65 -2.83
CA LEU A 107 -8.93 1.04 -3.00
C LEU A 107 -9.59 1.45 -1.69
N ARG A 108 -10.28 2.60 -1.72
CA ARG A 108 -11.20 3.08 -0.69
C ARG A 108 -12.49 3.55 -1.35
N THR A 109 -13.58 3.45 -0.61
CA THR A 109 -14.91 3.92 -1.05
C THR A 109 -15.19 5.35 -0.62
N ASP A 110 -14.53 5.82 0.43
CA ASP A 110 -14.63 7.19 0.91
C ASP A 110 -13.23 7.69 1.34
N LEU A 111 -12.84 8.84 0.81
CA LEU A 111 -11.55 9.48 1.09
C LEU A 111 -11.65 10.58 2.15
N GLU A 112 -12.88 10.91 2.56
CA GLU A 112 -13.20 12.02 3.46
C GLU A 112 -14.24 11.61 4.51
N TYR A 113 -14.13 10.37 5.03
CA TYR A 113 -15.05 9.86 6.04
C TYR A 113 -14.95 10.66 7.34
N PRO A 114 -16.06 11.33 7.77
CA PRO A 114 -16.00 12.22 8.92
C PRO A 114 -15.87 11.45 10.24
N MET A 115 -14.90 11.83 11.03
CA MET A 115 -14.67 11.30 12.37
C MET A 115 -15.37 12.17 13.43
N PRO A 116 -15.66 11.63 14.63
CA PRO A 116 -16.35 12.36 15.69
C PRO A 116 -15.65 13.65 16.15
N ASP A 117 -14.32 13.73 16.01
CA ASP A 117 -13.51 14.91 16.35
C ASP A 117 -13.45 15.96 15.23
N GLY A 118 -14.13 15.70 14.09
CA GLY A 118 -14.16 16.56 12.92
C GLY A 118 -12.99 16.35 11.95
N SER A 119 -12.10 15.42 12.22
CA SER A 119 -11.09 14.99 11.24
C SER A 119 -11.71 14.09 10.17
N LEU A 120 -10.97 13.85 9.08
CA LEU A 120 -11.42 13.00 7.97
C LEU A 120 -10.49 11.79 7.84
N ALA A 121 -11.09 10.60 7.82
CA ALA A 121 -10.40 9.32 7.63
C ALA A 121 -10.65 8.73 6.25
N LEU A 122 -9.87 7.72 5.89
CA LEU A 122 -10.14 6.88 4.73
C LEU A 122 -11.02 5.70 5.16
N ARG A 123 -12.03 5.35 4.33
CA ARG A 123 -12.96 4.26 4.63
C ARG A 123 -13.15 3.34 3.44
N PHE A 124 -13.29 2.06 3.71
CA PHE A 124 -13.82 1.07 2.81
C PHE A 124 -15.17 0.57 3.36
N GLU A 125 -16.23 0.72 2.58
CA GLU A 125 -17.57 0.24 2.87
C GLU A 125 -17.97 -0.82 1.84
N ARG A 126 -18.21 -2.04 2.31
CA ARG A 126 -18.44 -3.19 1.44
C ARG A 126 -19.66 -2.99 0.54
N ALA A 127 -20.78 -2.52 1.09
CA ALA A 127 -21.99 -2.28 0.31
C ALA A 127 -21.79 -1.19 -0.76
N ALA A 128 -21.10 -0.10 -0.42
CA ALA A 128 -20.75 0.95 -1.37
C ALA A 128 -19.83 0.44 -2.49
N PHE A 129 -18.83 -0.37 -2.16
CA PHE A 129 -17.94 -0.98 -3.16
C PHE A 129 -18.70 -1.87 -4.14
N ILE A 130 -19.61 -2.73 -3.63
CA ILE A 130 -20.44 -3.60 -4.47
C ILE A 130 -21.37 -2.75 -5.34
N ALA A 131 -21.97 -1.68 -4.77
CA ALA A 131 -22.79 -0.73 -5.53
C ALA A 131 -22.01 -0.05 -6.66
N PHE A 132 -20.73 0.30 -6.41
CA PHE A 132 -19.83 0.80 -7.46
C PHE A 132 -19.64 -0.24 -8.56
N ASP A 133 -19.27 -1.48 -8.23
CA ASP A 133 -18.96 -2.54 -9.18
C ASP A 133 -20.19 -2.88 -10.06
N VAL A 134 -21.35 -3.09 -9.42
CA VAL A 134 -22.57 -3.57 -10.10
C VAL A 134 -23.29 -2.45 -10.84
N PHE A 135 -23.48 -1.27 -10.22
CA PHE A 135 -24.35 -0.23 -10.77
C PHE A 135 -23.61 0.90 -11.49
N GLN A 136 -22.39 1.23 -11.10
CA GLN A 136 -21.62 2.33 -11.70
C GLN A 136 -20.59 1.85 -12.72
N LEU A 137 -19.70 0.95 -12.32
CA LEU A 137 -18.72 0.33 -13.23
C LEU A 137 -19.46 -0.59 -14.23
N ARG A 138 -20.49 -1.28 -13.77
CA ARG A 138 -21.28 -2.26 -14.55
C ARG A 138 -20.37 -3.32 -15.14
N ARG A 139 -19.48 -3.87 -14.31
CA ARG A 139 -18.61 -4.96 -14.72
C ARG A 139 -19.47 -6.16 -15.16
N PRO A 140 -19.17 -6.77 -16.31
CA PRO A 140 -19.91 -7.96 -16.76
C PRO A 140 -19.89 -9.05 -15.67
N GLN A 141 -21.08 -9.61 -15.39
CA GLN A 141 -21.26 -10.69 -14.40
C GLN A 141 -20.88 -10.35 -12.96
N ALA A 142 -20.64 -9.08 -12.60
CA ALA A 142 -20.22 -8.66 -11.25
C ALA A 142 -21.08 -9.28 -10.14
N ALA A 143 -22.40 -9.38 -10.34
CA ALA A 143 -23.31 -9.94 -9.34
C ALA A 143 -23.01 -11.40 -8.94
N ASN A 144 -22.30 -12.17 -9.78
CA ASN A 144 -21.94 -13.56 -9.46
C ASN A 144 -20.86 -13.67 -8.37
N ASP A 145 -20.15 -12.59 -8.08
CA ASP A 145 -19.06 -12.58 -7.08
C ASP A 145 -19.58 -12.25 -5.68
N TYR A 146 -20.87 -11.95 -5.53
CA TYR A 146 -21.46 -11.47 -4.29
C TYR A 146 -22.64 -12.33 -3.83
N THR A 147 -22.81 -12.43 -2.51
CA THR A 147 -23.99 -13.13 -1.96
C THR A 147 -25.28 -12.32 -2.19
N PRO A 148 -26.46 -12.98 -2.14
CA PRO A 148 -27.73 -12.26 -2.25
C PRO A 148 -27.90 -11.16 -1.18
N GLU A 149 -27.41 -11.39 0.03
CA GLU A 149 -27.43 -10.43 1.14
C GLU A 149 -26.56 -9.22 0.87
N GLU A 150 -25.36 -9.42 0.32
CA GLU A 150 -24.45 -8.35 -0.09
C GLU A 150 -25.06 -7.51 -1.23
N LEU A 151 -25.70 -8.16 -2.21
CA LEU A 151 -26.37 -7.46 -3.30
C LEU A 151 -27.56 -6.62 -2.82
N LEU A 152 -28.35 -7.12 -1.86
CA LEU A 152 -29.43 -6.35 -1.24
C LEU A 152 -28.90 -5.14 -0.46
N ALA A 153 -27.80 -5.29 0.27
CA ALA A 153 -27.16 -4.18 0.97
C ALA A 153 -26.62 -3.12 -0.01
N ALA A 154 -26.05 -3.55 -1.12
CA ALA A 154 -25.54 -2.66 -2.17
C ALA A 154 -26.68 -1.90 -2.88
N ASP A 155 -27.79 -2.55 -3.16
CA ASP A 155 -28.99 -1.95 -3.76
C ASP A 155 -29.57 -0.88 -2.82
N ALA A 156 -29.75 -1.23 -1.53
CA ALA A 156 -30.23 -0.29 -0.51
C ALA A 156 -29.28 0.92 -0.35
N TRP A 157 -27.96 0.68 -0.38
CA TRP A 157 -26.98 1.76 -0.36
C TRP A 157 -27.12 2.67 -1.58
N PHE A 158 -27.21 2.09 -2.78
CA PHE A 158 -27.29 2.83 -4.04
C PHE A 158 -28.57 3.65 -4.14
N ASP A 159 -29.71 3.11 -3.71
CA ASP A 159 -31.00 3.81 -3.71
C ASP A 159 -31.05 4.97 -2.71
N SER A 160 -30.44 4.81 -1.54
CA SER A 160 -30.39 5.85 -0.51
C SER A 160 -29.36 6.95 -0.78
N ALA A 161 -28.32 6.64 -1.57
CA ALA A 161 -27.23 7.57 -1.85
C ALA A 161 -27.68 8.70 -2.81
N SER A 162 -27.38 9.95 -2.42
CA SER A 162 -27.52 11.10 -3.31
C SER A 162 -26.58 11.01 -4.52
N GLU A 163 -26.88 11.76 -5.59
CA GLU A 163 -26.00 11.81 -6.77
C GLU A 163 -24.56 12.23 -6.41
N ASN A 164 -24.41 13.19 -5.51
CA ASN A 164 -23.10 13.63 -5.04
C ASN A 164 -22.33 12.50 -4.32
N GLN A 165 -23.01 11.67 -3.51
CA GLN A 165 -22.39 10.51 -2.85
C GLN A 165 -21.98 9.44 -3.87
N ARG A 166 -22.82 9.18 -4.87
CA ARG A 166 -22.49 8.26 -5.96
C ARG A 166 -21.29 8.74 -6.79
N GLU A 167 -21.21 10.05 -7.04
CA GLU A 167 -20.08 10.64 -7.76
C GLU A 167 -18.79 10.58 -6.93
N LYS A 168 -18.85 10.88 -5.63
CA LYS A 168 -17.71 10.72 -4.71
C LYS A 168 -17.24 9.26 -4.64
N LEU A 169 -18.15 8.31 -4.56
CA LEU A 169 -17.83 6.87 -4.59
C LEU A 169 -17.08 6.49 -5.86
N ARG A 170 -17.62 6.88 -7.03
CA ARG A 170 -16.98 6.62 -8.31
C ARG A 170 -15.59 7.21 -8.36
N PHE A 171 -15.42 8.48 -7.93
CA PHE A 171 -14.14 9.14 -7.86
C PHE A 171 -13.16 8.37 -6.97
N SER A 172 -13.58 7.98 -5.76
CA SER A 172 -12.73 7.26 -4.81
C SER A 172 -12.27 5.90 -5.33
N CYS A 173 -13.20 5.12 -5.93
CA CYS A 173 -12.90 3.77 -6.42
C CYS A 173 -12.09 3.76 -7.74
N MET A 174 -12.04 4.87 -8.47
CA MET A 174 -11.32 4.96 -9.74
C MET A 174 -9.99 5.71 -9.63
N GLN A 175 -9.58 6.07 -8.42
CA GLN A 175 -8.24 6.61 -8.20
C GLN A 175 -7.20 5.50 -8.35
N GLY A 176 -6.10 5.83 -9.03
CA GLY A 176 -4.90 4.99 -9.00
C GLY A 176 -4.20 5.04 -7.65
N LEU A 177 -3.02 4.43 -7.57
CA LEU A 177 -2.15 4.52 -6.40
C LEU A 177 -2.00 5.97 -5.92
N PRO A 178 -1.98 6.21 -4.60
CA PRO A 178 -1.56 7.50 -4.07
C PRO A 178 -0.21 7.91 -4.68
N GLY A 179 -0.17 9.09 -5.31
CA GLY A 179 0.98 9.56 -6.10
C GLY A 179 0.81 9.41 -7.61
N SER A 180 -0.18 8.65 -8.09
CA SER A 180 -0.60 8.69 -9.49
C SER A 180 -1.38 9.98 -9.75
N THR A 181 -1.05 10.69 -10.82
CA THR A 181 -1.84 11.83 -11.29
C THR A 181 -2.97 11.40 -12.23
N LYS A 182 -3.05 10.12 -12.55
CA LYS A 182 -4.02 9.56 -13.49
C LYS A 182 -5.21 8.99 -12.74
N MET A 183 -6.40 9.53 -13.01
CA MET A 183 -7.67 8.87 -12.76
C MET A 183 -7.98 7.93 -13.93
N PHE A 184 -8.39 6.72 -13.62
CA PHE A 184 -8.88 5.81 -14.65
C PHE A 184 -10.28 6.23 -15.11
N THR A 185 -10.54 6.11 -16.40
CA THR A 185 -11.91 6.11 -16.93
C THR A 185 -12.58 4.75 -16.69
N ARG A 186 -13.90 4.72 -16.75
CA ARG A 186 -14.66 3.47 -16.65
C ARG A 186 -14.20 2.45 -17.70
N GLU A 187 -14.01 2.92 -18.92
CA GLU A 187 -13.59 2.13 -20.08
C GLU A 187 -12.19 1.54 -19.87
N GLU A 188 -11.24 2.35 -19.38
CA GLU A 188 -9.88 1.87 -19.07
C GLU A 188 -9.88 0.80 -17.98
N VAL A 189 -10.71 0.93 -16.92
CA VAL A 189 -10.82 -0.11 -15.89
C VAL A 189 -11.41 -1.39 -16.47
N LEU A 190 -12.49 -1.31 -17.23
CA LEU A 190 -13.11 -2.49 -17.85
C LEU A 190 -12.20 -3.18 -18.87
N GLU A 191 -11.44 -2.42 -19.65
CA GLU A 191 -10.44 -2.95 -20.57
C GLU A 191 -9.34 -3.70 -19.78
N ALA A 192 -8.78 -3.08 -18.76
CA ALA A 192 -7.76 -3.70 -17.90
C ALA A 192 -8.29 -4.99 -17.25
N LEU A 193 -9.52 -4.99 -16.71
CA LEU A 193 -10.15 -6.19 -16.16
C LEU A 193 -10.31 -7.30 -17.21
N THR A 194 -10.70 -6.94 -18.43
CA THR A 194 -10.83 -7.88 -19.55
C THR A 194 -9.50 -8.50 -19.93
N GLU A 195 -8.41 -7.74 -19.88
CA GLU A 195 -7.05 -8.24 -20.15
C GLU A 195 -6.56 -9.26 -19.11
N TYR A 196 -7.03 -9.19 -17.86
CA TYR A 196 -6.74 -10.20 -16.84
C TYR A 196 -7.55 -11.48 -17.03
N GLY A 197 -8.70 -11.41 -17.72
CA GLY A 197 -9.56 -12.57 -18.00
C GLY A 197 -9.93 -13.35 -16.74
N ASP A 198 -9.88 -14.67 -16.82
CA ASP A 198 -10.19 -15.60 -15.71
C ASP A 198 -8.96 -15.82 -14.80
N MET A 199 -8.22 -14.79 -14.42
CA MET A 199 -7.03 -14.87 -13.57
C MET A 199 -7.39 -15.46 -12.22
N THR A 200 -6.81 -16.62 -11.90
CA THR A 200 -6.98 -17.26 -10.60
C THR A 200 -5.91 -16.80 -9.61
N ALA A 201 -6.16 -16.99 -8.31
CA ALA A 201 -5.17 -16.71 -7.28
C ALA A 201 -3.90 -17.57 -7.43
N GLU A 202 -4.06 -18.82 -7.91
CA GLU A 202 -2.94 -19.71 -8.18
C GLU A 202 -2.07 -19.17 -9.31
N THR A 203 -2.65 -18.84 -10.46
CA THR A 203 -1.93 -18.28 -11.61
C THR A 203 -1.24 -16.96 -11.27
N LEU A 204 -1.93 -16.08 -10.53
CA LEU A 204 -1.34 -14.80 -10.11
C LEU A 204 -0.15 -15.02 -9.16
N ARG A 205 -0.25 -16.01 -8.24
CA ARG A 205 0.84 -16.39 -7.33
C ARG A 205 2.02 -17.00 -8.09
N GLU A 206 1.76 -17.85 -9.07
CA GLU A 206 2.80 -18.41 -9.94
C GLU A 206 3.56 -17.31 -10.69
N ASN A 207 2.85 -16.31 -11.22
CA ASN A 207 3.46 -15.16 -11.86
C ASN A 207 4.30 -14.30 -10.89
N LEU A 208 3.84 -14.12 -9.66
CA LEU A 208 4.62 -13.44 -8.61
C LEU A 208 5.89 -14.22 -8.27
N ILE A 209 5.79 -15.54 -8.08
CA ILE A 209 6.94 -16.41 -7.78
C ILE A 209 7.92 -16.42 -8.96
N TYR A 210 7.43 -16.47 -10.20
CA TYR A 210 8.27 -16.34 -11.40
C TYR A 210 9.05 -15.02 -11.42
N PHE A 211 8.37 -13.91 -11.17
CA PHE A 211 8.99 -12.59 -11.09
C PHE A 211 10.07 -12.56 -9.99
N LEU A 212 9.76 -13.04 -8.79
CA LEU A 212 10.70 -13.03 -7.66
C LEU A 212 11.93 -13.91 -7.93
N ASN A 213 11.76 -15.10 -8.48
CA ASN A 213 12.87 -15.99 -8.82
C ASN A 213 13.79 -15.41 -9.90
N ALA A 214 13.28 -14.47 -10.70
CA ALA A 214 14.09 -13.73 -11.68
C ALA A 214 14.80 -12.51 -11.07
N VAL A 215 14.15 -11.76 -10.17
CA VAL A 215 14.71 -10.48 -9.67
C VAL A 215 15.51 -10.62 -8.38
N CYS A 216 15.18 -11.58 -7.50
CA CYS A 216 15.86 -11.74 -6.22
C CYS A 216 17.35 -12.12 -6.34
N PRO A 217 17.80 -12.96 -7.28
CA PRO A 217 19.24 -13.18 -7.46
C PRO A 217 20.01 -11.90 -7.76
N VAL A 218 19.45 -11.02 -8.60
CA VAL A 218 20.05 -9.72 -8.89
C VAL A 218 20.03 -8.81 -7.65
N ALA A 219 18.94 -8.83 -6.89
CA ALA A 219 18.85 -8.06 -5.65
C ALA A 219 19.88 -8.54 -4.61
N GLU A 220 20.11 -9.85 -4.49
CA GLU A 220 21.15 -10.42 -3.61
C GLU A 220 22.56 -9.99 -4.02
N GLU A 221 22.89 -10.10 -5.31
CA GLU A 221 24.19 -9.65 -5.86
C GLU A 221 24.47 -8.19 -5.53
N GLU A 222 23.46 -7.35 -5.61
CA GLU A 222 23.54 -5.89 -5.40
C GLU A 222 23.32 -5.49 -3.91
N GLY A 223 23.02 -6.44 -3.03
CA GLY A 223 22.73 -6.20 -1.63
C GLY A 223 21.48 -5.35 -1.40
N VAL A 224 20.46 -5.56 -2.24
CA VAL A 224 19.12 -4.95 -2.17
C VAL A 224 18.12 -5.99 -1.69
N VAL A 225 17.11 -5.57 -0.96
CA VAL A 225 15.98 -6.42 -0.57
C VAL A 225 14.70 -5.94 -1.25
N MET A 226 13.90 -6.91 -1.67
CA MET A 226 12.59 -6.72 -2.28
C MET A 226 11.51 -6.92 -1.22
N ALA A 227 10.68 -5.91 -0.98
CA ALA A 227 9.69 -5.92 0.07
C ALA A 227 8.29 -5.76 -0.50
N VAL A 228 7.54 -6.87 -0.64
CA VAL A 228 6.17 -6.81 -1.15
C VAL A 228 5.25 -6.11 -0.16
N HIS A 229 4.41 -5.19 -0.64
CA HIS A 229 3.32 -4.61 0.13
C HIS A 229 2.11 -5.56 0.12
N PRO A 230 1.45 -5.81 1.27
CA PRO A 230 0.22 -6.59 1.32
C PRO A 230 -0.90 -5.93 0.50
N ASP A 231 -1.87 -6.75 0.10
CA ASP A 231 -3.05 -6.26 -0.60
C ASP A 231 -3.83 -5.25 0.24
N ASP A 232 -4.36 -4.20 -0.39
CA ASP A 232 -5.12 -3.15 0.28
C ASP A 232 -6.33 -2.69 -0.55
N PRO A 233 -7.53 -3.21 -0.26
CA PRO A 233 -7.91 -4.09 0.86
C PRO A 233 -7.45 -5.55 0.67
N PRO A 234 -7.34 -6.32 1.79
CA PRO A 234 -6.90 -7.72 1.76
C PRO A 234 -8.04 -8.68 1.39
N MET A 235 -8.69 -8.43 0.28
CA MET A 235 -9.81 -9.23 -0.25
C MET A 235 -9.91 -9.04 -1.77
N PRO A 236 -10.55 -9.97 -2.52
CA PRO A 236 -10.76 -9.83 -3.96
C PRO A 236 -11.44 -8.51 -4.32
N VAL A 237 -10.97 -7.87 -5.40
CA VAL A 237 -11.45 -6.58 -5.89
C VAL A 237 -11.81 -6.72 -7.36
N LEU A 238 -13.03 -6.33 -7.73
CA LEU A 238 -13.55 -6.35 -9.10
C LEU A 238 -13.39 -7.72 -9.81
N GLY A 239 -13.66 -8.81 -9.09
CA GLY A 239 -13.50 -10.17 -9.59
C GLY A 239 -12.06 -10.69 -9.67
N LEU A 240 -11.06 -9.88 -9.36
CA LEU A 240 -9.65 -10.26 -9.40
C LEU A 240 -9.12 -10.69 -8.02
N PRO A 241 -8.28 -11.74 -7.96
CA PRO A 241 -7.76 -12.25 -6.72
C PRO A 241 -6.77 -11.29 -6.05
N ARG A 242 -6.61 -11.46 -4.73
CA ARG A 242 -5.55 -10.90 -3.90
C ARG A 242 -4.76 -12.07 -3.30
N ILE A 243 -3.43 -11.98 -3.29
CA ILE A 243 -2.53 -13.12 -2.99
C ILE A 243 -1.48 -12.81 -1.93
N VAL A 244 -1.53 -11.64 -1.32
CA VAL A 244 -0.64 -11.19 -0.23
C VAL A 244 -1.51 -10.61 0.89
N SER A 245 -2.51 -11.40 1.34
CA SER A 245 -3.56 -10.94 2.26
C SER A 245 -3.57 -11.65 3.60
N THR A 246 -3.03 -12.88 3.68
CA THR A 246 -3.10 -13.74 4.86
C THR A 246 -1.73 -14.30 5.24
N ALA A 247 -1.62 -14.84 6.47
CA ALA A 247 -0.40 -15.54 6.90
C ALA A 247 -0.05 -16.71 5.95
N ASN A 248 -1.06 -17.42 5.43
CA ASN A 248 -0.83 -18.50 4.49
C ASN A 248 -0.25 -18.00 3.16
N ASP A 249 -0.73 -16.87 2.65
CA ASP A 249 -0.18 -16.27 1.42
C ASP A 249 1.30 -15.90 1.61
N LEU A 250 1.65 -15.35 2.78
CA LEU A 250 3.04 -15.01 3.09
C LEU A 250 3.93 -16.24 3.19
N ARG A 251 3.44 -17.36 3.76
CA ARG A 251 4.19 -18.63 3.80
C ARG A 251 4.43 -19.17 2.39
N GLU A 252 3.39 -19.20 1.54
CA GLU A 252 3.52 -19.67 0.16
C GLU A 252 4.47 -18.78 -0.66
N LEU A 253 4.44 -17.47 -0.45
CA LEU A 253 5.37 -16.53 -1.09
C LEU A 253 6.84 -16.82 -0.70
N ILE A 254 7.11 -16.97 0.59
CA ILE A 254 8.47 -17.24 1.10
C ILE A 254 8.95 -18.61 0.65
N LYS A 255 8.07 -19.61 0.66
CA LYS A 255 8.36 -20.96 0.18
C LYS A 255 8.63 -20.99 -1.34
N GLY A 256 7.86 -20.24 -2.13
CA GLY A 256 8.01 -20.17 -3.58
C GLY A 256 9.28 -19.44 -4.04
N CYS A 257 9.77 -18.48 -3.24
CA CYS A 257 11.04 -17.80 -3.45
C CYS A 257 11.78 -17.67 -2.11
N PRO A 258 12.60 -18.66 -1.71
CA PRO A 258 13.25 -18.67 -0.40
C PRO A 258 14.45 -17.71 -0.26
N SER A 259 14.81 -17.01 -1.34
CA SER A 259 15.87 -16.01 -1.35
C SER A 259 15.79 -15.05 -0.14
N PRO A 260 16.90 -14.74 0.53
CA PRO A 260 16.92 -13.75 1.61
C PRO A 260 16.59 -12.33 1.11
N ALA A 261 16.72 -12.05 -0.19
CA ALA A 261 16.29 -10.78 -0.75
C ALA A 261 14.76 -10.67 -0.90
N ASN A 262 14.01 -11.77 -0.84
CA ASN A 262 12.55 -11.76 -0.83
C ASN A 262 12.01 -11.52 0.58
N GLY A 263 11.25 -10.47 0.78
CA GLY A 263 10.67 -10.12 2.08
C GLY A 263 9.46 -9.21 1.97
N LEU A 264 9.12 -8.59 3.07
CA LEU A 264 7.84 -7.95 3.31
C LEU A 264 8.02 -6.47 3.66
N CYS A 265 7.20 -5.64 3.04
CA CYS A 265 6.74 -4.38 3.60
C CYS A 265 5.55 -4.71 4.50
N PHE A 266 5.79 -4.94 5.79
CA PHE A 266 4.73 -5.36 6.70
C PHE A 266 3.84 -4.18 7.07
N CYS A 267 2.64 -4.14 6.50
CA CYS A 267 1.66 -3.09 6.74
C CYS A 267 0.61 -3.57 7.74
N THR A 268 0.65 -3.03 8.97
CA THR A 268 -0.29 -3.42 10.03
C THR A 268 -1.73 -3.05 9.70
N GLY A 269 -1.96 -1.98 8.94
CA GLY A 269 -3.31 -1.56 8.56
C GLY A 269 -3.91 -2.38 7.42
N SER A 270 -3.11 -2.71 6.37
CA SER A 270 -3.60 -3.56 5.27
C SER A 270 -3.94 -4.96 5.78
N LEU A 271 -3.01 -5.61 6.47
CA LEU A 271 -3.26 -6.91 7.08
C LEU A 271 -4.34 -6.85 8.16
N GLY A 272 -4.37 -5.78 8.95
CA GLY A 272 -5.33 -5.54 10.02
C GLY A 272 -6.76 -5.25 9.54
N ALA A 273 -6.99 -4.93 8.28
CA ALA A 273 -8.33 -4.79 7.72
C ALA A 273 -9.08 -6.12 7.59
N SER A 274 -8.36 -7.26 7.63
CA SER A 274 -8.98 -8.59 7.65
C SER A 274 -9.28 -9.07 9.06
N LEU A 275 -10.50 -9.55 9.29
CA LEU A 275 -10.92 -10.17 10.57
C LEU A 275 -10.17 -11.47 10.89
N SER A 276 -9.65 -12.14 9.87
CA SER A 276 -8.96 -13.44 10.04
C SER A 276 -7.49 -13.33 10.43
N ASN A 277 -6.92 -12.12 10.41
CA ASN A 277 -5.51 -11.91 10.65
C ASN A 277 -5.22 -11.49 12.11
N ASP A 278 -4.36 -12.25 12.78
CA ASP A 278 -3.71 -11.84 14.02
C ASP A 278 -2.38 -11.14 13.65
N VAL A 279 -2.44 -9.82 13.53
CA VAL A 279 -1.30 -9.02 13.03
C VAL A 279 -0.05 -9.13 13.91
N PRO A 280 -0.13 -9.08 15.26
CA PRO A 280 1.03 -9.33 16.11
C PRO A 280 1.63 -10.72 15.93
N ALA A 281 0.81 -11.77 15.85
CA ALA A 281 1.30 -13.14 15.61
C ALA A 281 1.96 -13.28 14.24
N MET A 282 1.36 -12.68 13.18
CA MET A 282 1.96 -12.63 11.85
C MET A 282 3.30 -11.89 11.86
N LEU A 283 3.39 -10.74 12.54
CA LEU A 283 4.66 -10.01 12.66
C LEU A 283 5.73 -10.86 13.33
N GLN A 284 5.39 -11.56 14.41
CA GLN A 284 6.30 -12.45 15.12
C GLN A 284 6.80 -13.61 14.23
N GLU A 285 5.90 -14.21 13.45
CA GLU A 285 6.21 -15.33 12.56
C GLU A 285 7.15 -14.93 11.42
N PHE A 286 6.89 -13.77 10.81
CA PHE A 286 7.60 -13.33 9.61
C PHE A 286 8.69 -12.30 9.87
N MET A 287 9.03 -12.02 11.14
CA MET A 287 9.96 -10.94 11.51
C MET A 287 11.26 -10.98 10.71
N ASP A 288 11.87 -12.14 10.52
CA ASP A 288 13.14 -12.32 9.78
C ASP A 288 13.07 -11.87 8.31
N ARG A 289 11.86 -11.76 7.77
CA ARG A 289 11.58 -11.34 6.38
C ARG A 289 11.01 -9.93 6.28
N VAL A 290 10.82 -9.24 7.40
CA VAL A 290 10.33 -7.85 7.40
C VAL A 290 11.51 -6.90 7.14
N TYR A 291 11.43 -6.14 6.07
CA TYR A 291 12.45 -5.18 5.65
C TYR A 291 11.97 -3.74 5.68
N PHE A 292 10.67 -3.54 5.78
CA PHE A 292 10.05 -2.24 5.96
C PHE A 292 8.70 -2.38 6.70
N LEU A 293 8.32 -1.37 7.48
CA LEU A 293 7.08 -1.38 8.25
C LEU A 293 6.22 -0.15 7.95
N HIS A 294 4.96 -0.40 7.69
CA HIS A 294 3.89 0.59 7.76
C HIS A 294 3.12 0.38 9.05
N LEU A 295 3.21 1.33 9.95
CA LEU A 295 2.47 1.32 11.21
C LEU A 295 1.21 2.16 11.01
N ARG A 296 0.09 1.49 10.87
CA ARG A 296 -1.25 2.05 10.66
C ARG A 296 -2.26 1.17 11.37
N ASN A 297 -3.35 1.72 11.82
CA ASN A 297 -4.43 0.96 12.44
C ASN A 297 -5.75 1.14 11.70
N THR A 298 -6.63 0.16 11.78
CA THR A 298 -7.97 0.18 11.20
C THR A 298 -8.98 -0.28 12.23
N ALA A 299 -10.14 0.35 12.24
CA ALA A 299 -11.33 -0.17 12.92
C ALA A 299 -12.25 -0.80 11.87
N ARG A 300 -12.75 -1.99 12.16
CA ARG A 300 -13.46 -2.86 11.22
C ARG A 300 -14.73 -3.44 11.85
N ASP A 301 -15.65 -3.90 11.03
CA ASP A 301 -16.85 -4.61 11.47
C ASP A 301 -16.99 -5.99 10.83
N ALA A 302 -17.99 -6.74 11.28
CA ALA A 302 -18.28 -8.09 10.80
C ALA A 302 -18.80 -8.12 9.35
N GLN A 303 -19.21 -6.99 8.79
CA GLN A 303 -19.70 -6.83 7.43
C GLN A 303 -18.57 -6.61 6.41
N GLY A 304 -17.31 -6.52 6.88
CA GLY A 304 -16.15 -6.27 6.04
C GLY A 304 -15.91 -4.79 5.73
N ASN A 305 -16.56 -3.89 6.46
CA ASN A 305 -16.24 -2.47 6.43
C ASN A 305 -15.04 -2.19 7.33
N PHE A 306 -14.25 -1.19 6.96
CA PHE A 306 -13.22 -0.65 7.84
C PHE A 306 -12.98 0.83 7.52
N PHE A 307 -12.51 1.56 8.52
CA PHE A 307 -11.93 2.88 8.33
C PHE A 307 -10.56 2.96 9.00
N GLU A 308 -9.75 3.89 8.58
CA GLU A 308 -8.43 4.09 9.16
C GLU A 308 -8.58 4.85 10.48
N ALA A 309 -8.27 4.16 11.57
CA ALA A 309 -8.34 4.68 12.92
C ALA A 309 -7.05 5.44 13.30
N ASP A 310 -7.06 6.13 14.42
CA ASP A 310 -5.84 6.62 15.04
C ASP A 310 -4.90 5.43 15.35
N HIS A 311 -3.60 5.68 15.34
CA HIS A 311 -2.61 4.60 15.35
C HIS A 311 -2.72 3.65 16.56
N LEU A 312 -3.21 4.16 17.70
CA LEU A 312 -3.36 3.36 18.93
C LEU A 312 -4.82 2.94 19.22
N GLU A 313 -5.81 3.39 18.43
CA GLU A 313 -7.23 3.22 18.75
C GLU A 313 -7.98 2.25 17.82
N GLY A 314 -7.31 1.61 16.87
CA GLY A 314 -7.91 0.61 15.99
C GLY A 314 -7.89 -0.81 16.58
N ASP A 315 -8.32 -1.77 15.76
CA ASP A 315 -8.48 -3.18 16.18
C ASP A 315 -7.17 -3.97 16.22
N THR A 316 -6.09 -3.43 15.64
CA THR A 316 -4.76 -4.04 15.75
C THR A 316 -4.14 -3.65 17.10
N ASP A 317 -3.74 -4.65 17.91
CA ASP A 317 -2.98 -4.43 19.15
C ASP A 317 -1.59 -3.86 18.84
N MET A 318 -1.54 -2.53 18.67
CA MET A 318 -0.30 -1.81 18.35
C MET A 318 0.72 -1.88 19.50
N ALA A 319 0.26 -2.08 20.75
CA ALA A 319 1.18 -2.25 21.88
C ALA A 319 1.95 -3.57 21.77
N SER A 320 1.30 -4.65 21.38
CA SER A 320 1.96 -5.93 21.10
C SER A 320 2.89 -5.85 19.87
N VAL A 321 2.46 -5.18 18.78
CA VAL A 321 3.31 -4.90 17.62
C VAL A 321 4.57 -4.17 18.05
N MET A 322 4.46 -3.07 18.79
CA MET A 322 5.60 -2.29 19.24
C MET A 322 6.52 -3.05 20.21
N LYS A 323 5.96 -3.92 21.07
CA LYS A 323 6.78 -4.80 21.95
C LYS A 323 7.65 -5.77 21.14
N ILE A 324 7.13 -6.33 20.04
CA ILE A 324 7.89 -7.20 19.13
C ILE A 324 9.00 -6.38 18.49
N LEU A 325 8.70 -5.20 17.95
CA LEU A 325 9.67 -4.34 17.27
C LEU A 325 10.78 -3.83 18.19
N VAL A 326 10.45 -3.49 19.44
CA VAL A 326 11.46 -3.03 20.43
C VAL A 326 12.43 -4.15 20.81
N LYS A 327 12.01 -5.41 20.76
CA LYS A 327 12.86 -6.58 21.02
C LYS A 327 13.71 -6.99 19.81
N GLU A 328 13.35 -6.54 18.63
CA GLU A 328 14.11 -6.81 17.40
C GLU A 328 15.41 -6.00 17.41
N ASN A 329 16.52 -6.68 17.13
CA ASN A 329 17.85 -6.05 17.14
C ASN A 329 18.24 -5.42 15.81
N ARG A 330 17.50 -5.72 14.72
CA ARG A 330 17.78 -5.13 13.40
C ARG A 330 17.20 -3.72 13.32
N SER A 331 17.91 -2.83 12.65
CA SER A 331 17.39 -1.51 12.31
C SER A 331 16.51 -1.61 11.07
N ILE A 332 15.20 -1.75 11.26
CA ILE A 332 14.22 -1.83 10.17
C ILE A 332 13.63 -0.44 9.96
N PRO A 333 13.64 0.11 8.73
CA PRO A 333 12.92 1.34 8.42
C PRO A 333 11.43 1.18 8.72
N MET A 334 10.82 2.19 9.35
CA MET A 334 9.39 2.20 9.63
C MET A 334 8.82 3.60 9.52
N ARG A 335 7.54 3.68 9.26
CA ARG A 335 6.83 4.95 9.20
C ARG A 335 5.41 4.84 9.74
N PRO A 336 4.85 5.93 10.32
CA PRO A 336 3.40 6.07 10.36
C PRO A 336 2.92 6.09 8.92
N ASP A 337 1.91 5.30 8.60
CA ASP A 337 1.42 5.21 7.22
C ASP A 337 0.41 6.34 6.96
N HIS A 338 -0.88 6.04 6.92
CA HIS A 338 -1.90 7.07 6.77
C HIS A 338 -2.19 7.75 8.12
N GLY A 339 -2.57 9.01 8.06
CA GLY A 339 -3.12 9.76 9.18
C GLY A 339 -4.38 10.50 8.75
N HIS A 340 -5.24 10.85 9.69
CA HIS A 340 -6.44 11.62 9.42
C HIS A 340 -6.09 12.99 8.82
N LEU A 341 -6.91 13.48 7.90
CA LEU A 341 -6.85 14.86 7.46
C LEU A 341 -7.50 15.73 8.55
N MET A 342 -6.74 16.63 9.14
CA MET A 342 -7.18 17.38 10.32
C MET A 342 -6.55 18.77 10.39
N MET A 343 -7.15 19.66 11.18
CA MET A 343 -6.65 21.01 11.44
C MET A 343 -6.38 21.77 10.12
N ASP A 344 -5.24 22.40 9.98
CA ASP A 344 -4.86 23.18 8.80
C ASP A 344 -4.75 22.34 7.52
N ASP A 345 -4.50 21.04 7.64
CA ASP A 345 -4.49 20.15 6.49
C ASP A 345 -5.86 20.04 5.81
N LEU A 346 -6.99 20.30 6.53
CA LEU A 346 -8.35 20.30 5.94
C LEU A 346 -8.54 21.34 4.82
N THR A 347 -7.74 22.40 4.83
CA THR A 347 -7.83 23.49 3.84
C THR A 347 -6.64 23.53 2.88
N LYS A 348 -5.64 22.67 3.09
CA LYS A 348 -4.42 22.63 2.30
C LYS A 348 -4.61 21.85 1.00
N SER A 349 -4.25 22.45 -0.12
CA SER A 349 -4.32 21.83 -1.43
C SER A 349 -3.11 20.91 -1.71
N GLY A 350 -3.27 19.98 -2.65
CA GLY A 350 -2.18 19.11 -3.13
C GLY A 350 -1.80 17.98 -2.17
N LEU A 351 -2.63 17.71 -1.18
CA LEU A 351 -2.45 16.56 -0.30
C LEU A 351 -3.00 15.29 -0.95
N TYR A 352 -2.27 14.20 -0.82
CA TYR A 352 -2.78 12.88 -1.16
C TYR A 352 -3.63 12.33 -0.01
N PRO A 353 -4.73 11.61 -0.31
CA PRO A 353 -5.61 11.02 0.71
C PRO A 353 -4.82 10.18 1.73
N GLY A 354 -5.02 10.43 3.03
CA GLY A 354 -4.28 9.77 4.11
C GLY A 354 -2.87 10.31 4.36
N TYR A 355 -2.37 11.23 3.53
CA TYR A 355 -0.98 11.70 3.61
C TYR A 355 -0.81 13.16 4.07
N GLY A 356 -1.80 13.73 4.74
CA GLY A 356 -1.64 15.02 5.43
C GLY A 356 -0.47 15.02 6.42
N ALA A 357 0.15 16.18 6.64
CA ALA A 357 1.31 16.27 7.52
C ALA A 357 0.95 16.10 9.00
N ILE A 358 -0.17 16.70 9.42
CA ILE A 358 -0.55 16.79 10.84
C ILE A 358 -0.99 15.42 11.38
N GLY A 359 -1.87 14.71 10.68
CA GLY A 359 -2.31 13.37 11.11
C GLY A 359 -1.15 12.36 11.17
N ARG A 360 -0.22 12.41 10.21
CA ARG A 360 0.98 11.56 10.25
C ARG A 360 1.96 11.96 11.36
N LEU A 361 2.06 13.26 11.68
CA LEU A 361 2.83 13.73 12.83
C LEU A 361 2.23 13.22 14.14
N ARG A 362 0.89 13.28 14.28
CA ARG A 362 0.17 12.71 15.44
C ARG A 362 0.51 11.21 15.60
N GLY A 363 0.32 10.42 14.54
CA GLY A 363 0.65 8.99 14.58
C GLY A 363 2.11 8.71 14.90
N LEU A 364 3.04 9.50 14.35
CA LEU A 364 4.45 9.38 14.68
C LEU A 364 4.73 9.68 16.16
N ALA A 365 4.08 10.67 16.75
CA ALA A 365 4.23 11.01 18.16
C ALA A 365 3.65 9.92 19.07
N GLU A 366 2.49 9.37 18.73
CA GLU A 366 1.87 8.24 19.43
C GLU A 366 2.78 7.01 19.43
N LEU A 367 3.28 6.61 18.27
CA LEU A 367 4.17 5.45 18.12
C LEU A 367 5.50 5.63 18.86
N ARG A 368 6.11 6.83 18.81
CA ARG A 368 7.33 7.13 19.55
C ARG A 368 7.11 7.17 21.06
N GLY A 369 5.98 7.70 21.50
CA GLY A 369 5.61 7.69 22.92
C GLY A 369 5.43 6.26 23.44
N LEU A 370 4.74 5.42 22.65
CA LEU A 370 4.56 4.00 22.97
C LEU A 370 5.90 3.25 22.99
N GLU A 371 6.77 3.46 22.00
CA GLU A 371 8.13 2.90 21.98
C GLU A 371 8.93 3.30 23.23
N ALA A 372 8.95 4.58 23.56
CA ALA A 372 9.68 5.08 24.73
C ALA A 372 9.13 4.46 26.04
N GLY A 373 7.81 4.35 26.18
CA GLY A 373 7.18 3.71 27.34
C GLY A 373 7.55 2.22 27.46
N ILE A 374 7.51 1.48 26.34
CA ILE A 374 7.90 0.06 26.33
C ILE A 374 9.38 -0.11 26.68
N ARG A 375 10.28 0.70 26.10
CA ARG A 375 11.73 0.64 26.40
C ARG A 375 12.05 0.95 27.87
N ALA A 376 11.24 1.76 28.54
CA ALA A 376 11.41 2.06 29.96
C ALA A 376 10.96 0.92 30.89
N MET A 377 10.18 -0.05 30.36
CA MET A 377 9.64 -1.19 31.12
C MET A 377 10.43 -2.49 30.95
N ILE A 378 11.33 -2.55 29.98
CA ILE A 378 12.17 -3.71 29.70
C ILE A 378 13.66 -3.37 29.90
#